data_758c8478c6691645c0102a8bdfb2a003
#
_entry.id   758c8478c6691645c0102a8bdfb2a003
#
_cell.length_a   1.000
_cell.length_b   1.000
_cell.length_c   1.000
_cell.angle_alpha   90.00
_cell.angle_beta   90.00
_cell.angle_gamma   90.00
#
_symmetry.space_group_name_H-M   'P 1'
#
loop_
_entity.id
_entity.type
_entity.pdbx_description
1 polymer ?
#
loop_
_entity_poly.entity_id
_entity_poly.type
_entity_poly.pdbx_seq_one_letter_code
_entity_poly.pdbx_strand_id
1 'polypeptide(L)'
;MNVLVYGAGAIGCHIGYCMYATGNVVYLIGRGEHYNQMKRDGMHIRICDNEILKREQVVKEDSMFYIMSDINNIKDVKFDYVFITVKLDDYNEHALQNLYPYMGKNTAVIPPCTKLPFWWFYNLEGESNERFKDVDFDQQLSKYFVRENIICMTMWLSSVIENPGNVCVKHVQRGYPLKEVYPKMKNSADKLRDIFKLTCKSPDVDNIRSEIFIKSINSFAFNTVALDREFNNLQLSQDEYSKDCIRKIMLEGDQILSVLNIPIIQNIEDRISQTLSSTKHTMSMLNDYRKGKQIELDCLWEGFSSVCKILRIDMEFSKYMYEKVMDKVCTRQSSADLNE
;
A
#
# COMPACT_ATOMS: atom_id res chain seq x y z
N MET A 1 17.01 -14.50 -9.27
CA MET A 1 15.56 -14.68 -9.49
C MET A 1 15.08 -13.58 -10.44
N ASN A 2 14.02 -13.83 -11.19
CA ASN A 2 13.40 -12.85 -12.06
C ASN A 2 12.24 -12.18 -11.31
N VAL A 3 12.25 -10.86 -11.25
CA VAL A 3 11.30 -10.06 -10.48
C VAL A 3 10.63 -9.05 -11.41
N LEU A 4 9.31 -9.05 -11.42
CA LEU A 4 8.51 -8.03 -12.10
C LEU A 4 8.00 -7.02 -11.07
N VAL A 5 8.24 -5.75 -11.31
CA VAL A 5 7.65 -4.65 -10.54
C VAL A 5 6.73 -3.85 -11.48
N TYR A 6 5.44 -4.05 -11.32
CA TYR A 6 4.42 -3.38 -12.14
C TYR A 6 3.94 -2.10 -11.45
N GLY A 7 4.50 -1.00 -11.89
CA GLY A 7 4.29 0.34 -11.36
C GLY A 7 5.57 0.98 -10.81
N ALA A 8 6.26 1.77 -11.63
CA ALA A 8 7.46 2.51 -11.25
C ALA A 8 7.13 3.79 -10.47
N GLY A 9 6.23 3.72 -9.48
CA GLY A 9 6.05 4.77 -8.49
C GLY A 9 7.20 4.79 -7.49
N ALA A 10 7.17 5.68 -6.50
CA ALA A 10 8.23 5.78 -5.50
C ALA A 10 8.48 4.45 -4.76
N ILE A 11 7.42 3.71 -4.43
CA ILE A 11 7.50 2.38 -3.79
C ILE A 11 8.06 1.34 -4.76
N GLY A 12 7.54 1.28 -5.99
CA GLY A 12 8.00 0.30 -6.98
C GLY A 12 9.47 0.49 -7.34
N CYS A 13 9.92 1.73 -7.49
CA CYS A 13 11.34 2.05 -7.70
C CYS A 13 12.20 1.58 -6.53
N HIS A 14 11.75 1.78 -5.27
CA HIS A 14 12.49 1.32 -4.11
C HIS A 14 12.54 -0.22 -4.01
N ILE A 15 11.43 -0.90 -4.28
CA ILE A 15 11.40 -2.37 -4.34
C ILE A 15 12.33 -2.87 -5.44
N GLY A 16 12.25 -2.29 -6.65
CA GLY A 16 13.13 -2.64 -7.77
C GLY A 16 14.61 -2.48 -7.40
N TYR A 17 14.94 -1.38 -6.73
CA TYR A 17 16.29 -1.16 -6.20
C TYR A 17 16.70 -2.23 -5.19
N CYS A 18 15.86 -2.56 -4.21
CA CYS A 18 16.16 -3.58 -3.20
C CYS A 18 16.42 -4.96 -3.84
N MET A 19 15.62 -5.33 -4.83
CA MET A 19 15.79 -6.59 -5.55
C MET A 19 17.07 -6.58 -6.39
N TYR A 20 17.35 -5.51 -7.16
CA TYR A 20 18.56 -5.38 -7.94
C TYR A 20 19.82 -5.40 -7.08
N ALA A 21 19.86 -4.64 -6.00
CA ALA A 21 21.00 -4.56 -5.09
C ALA A 21 21.35 -5.89 -4.40
N THR A 22 20.44 -6.86 -4.44
CA THR A 22 20.63 -8.22 -3.91
C THR A 22 20.84 -9.27 -5.00
N GLY A 23 21.18 -8.84 -6.23
CA GLY A 23 21.58 -9.72 -7.31
C GLY A 23 20.42 -10.40 -8.04
N ASN A 24 19.22 -9.82 -8.02
CA ASN A 24 18.08 -10.32 -8.78
C ASN A 24 17.92 -9.56 -10.09
N VAL A 25 17.36 -10.23 -11.11
CA VAL A 25 17.00 -9.61 -12.38
C VAL A 25 15.64 -8.92 -12.23
N VAL A 26 15.59 -7.62 -12.51
CA VAL A 26 14.42 -6.79 -12.27
C VAL A 26 13.87 -6.23 -13.59
N TYR A 27 12.56 -6.36 -13.75
CA TYR A 27 11.77 -5.73 -14.82
C TYR A 27 10.86 -4.71 -14.17
N LEU A 28 11.20 -3.42 -14.31
CA LEU A 28 10.46 -2.30 -13.74
C LEU A 28 9.58 -1.66 -14.81
N ILE A 29 8.25 -1.73 -14.63
CA ILE A 29 7.28 -1.17 -15.56
C ILE A 29 6.85 0.21 -15.09
N GLY A 30 7.12 1.23 -15.92
CA GLY A 30 6.76 2.62 -15.68
C GLY A 30 6.11 3.28 -16.87
N ARG A 31 5.59 4.49 -16.70
CA ARG A 31 4.95 5.26 -17.77
C ARG A 31 5.27 6.76 -17.70
N GLY A 32 4.96 7.46 -18.77
CA GLY A 32 5.05 8.92 -18.85
C GLY A 32 6.47 9.45 -18.67
N GLU A 33 6.58 10.70 -18.24
CA GLU A 33 7.87 11.40 -18.14
C GLU A 33 8.81 10.75 -17.12
N HIS A 34 8.26 10.17 -16.04
CA HIS A 34 9.09 9.46 -15.06
C HIS A 34 9.82 8.26 -15.69
N TYR A 35 9.12 7.47 -16.53
CA TYR A 35 9.73 6.39 -17.31
C TYR A 35 10.79 6.94 -18.30
N ASN A 36 10.44 7.98 -19.07
CA ASN A 36 11.34 8.56 -20.06
C ASN A 36 12.65 9.03 -19.44
N GLN A 37 12.55 9.67 -18.27
CA GLN A 37 13.72 10.16 -17.53
C GLN A 37 14.58 9.01 -17.01
N MET A 38 13.96 7.98 -16.39
CA MET A 38 14.69 6.80 -15.92
C MET A 38 15.36 6.04 -17.07
N LYS A 39 14.70 5.95 -18.22
CA LYS A 39 15.24 5.28 -19.41
C LYS A 39 16.46 5.99 -19.96
N ARG A 40 16.48 7.33 -19.95
CA ARG A 40 17.57 8.16 -20.46
C ARG A 40 18.77 8.21 -19.52
N ASP A 41 18.54 8.49 -18.23
CA ASP A 41 19.59 8.84 -17.29
C ASP A 41 19.79 7.80 -16.17
N GLY A 42 18.91 6.79 -16.10
CA GLY A 42 18.82 5.83 -15.03
C GLY A 42 17.85 6.27 -13.92
N MET A 43 17.53 5.36 -13.05
CA MET A 43 16.71 5.60 -11.85
C MET A 43 17.60 6.14 -10.73
N HIS A 44 17.44 7.41 -10.40
CA HIS A 44 18.09 8.03 -9.25
C HIS A 44 17.31 7.70 -7.98
N ILE A 45 17.96 7.07 -7.01
CA ILE A 45 17.35 6.75 -5.73
C ILE A 45 18.17 7.28 -4.57
N ARG A 46 17.51 8.01 -3.67
CA ARG A 46 18.07 8.50 -2.41
C ARG A 46 17.33 7.85 -1.25
N ILE A 47 18.08 7.30 -0.31
CA ILE A 47 17.54 6.69 0.91
C ILE A 47 18.01 7.53 2.08
N CYS A 48 17.06 8.10 2.81
CA CYS A 48 17.29 8.91 3.98
C CYS A 48 16.73 8.23 5.23
N ASP A 49 17.21 8.66 6.38
CA ASP A 49 16.63 8.34 7.67
C ASP A 49 16.48 9.64 8.45
N ASN A 50 15.23 10.03 8.75
CA ASN A 50 14.91 11.32 9.37
C ASN A 50 15.59 12.51 8.68
N GLU A 51 15.44 12.59 7.34
CA GLU A 51 16.04 13.62 6.47
C GLU A 51 17.57 13.52 6.29
N ILE A 52 18.26 12.61 6.97
CA ILE A 52 19.70 12.39 6.80
C ILE A 52 19.94 11.40 5.67
N LEU A 53 20.65 11.81 4.63
CA LEU A 53 21.03 10.94 3.52
C LEU A 53 21.89 9.77 4.00
N LYS A 54 21.45 8.55 3.76
CA LYS A 54 22.18 7.30 4.09
C LYS A 54 22.77 6.66 2.86
N ARG A 55 22.10 6.77 1.72
CA ARG A 55 22.54 6.18 0.45
C ARG A 55 21.98 6.97 -0.72
N GLU A 56 22.79 7.12 -1.75
CA GLU A 56 22.38 7.65 -3.05
C GLU A 56 22.98 6.79 -4.16
N GLN A 57 22.18 6.46 -5.15
CA GLN A 57 22.61 5.64 -6.26
C GLN A 57 21.83 5.95 -7.53
N VAL A 58 22.48 5.80 -8.68
CA VAL A 58 21.86 5.78 -10.00
C VAL A 58 21.87 4.35 -10.51
N VAL A 59 20.70 3.77 -10.72
CA VAL A 59 20.53 2.44 -11.31
C VAL A 59 20.23 2.62 -12.79
N LYS A 60 21.18 2.25 -13.64
CA LYS A 60 21.02 2.25 -15.10
C LYS A 60 20.58 0.87 -15.57
N GLU A 61 19.99 0.84 -16.75
CA GLU A 61 19.73 -0.44 -17.42
C GLU A 61 21.02 -1.23 -17.67
N ASP A 62 20.94 -2.50 -17.38
CA ASP A 62 21.98 -3.49 -17.67
C ASP A 62 21.35 -4.87 -17.92
N SER A 63 22.15 -5.93 -17.87
CA SER A 63 21.66 -7.32 -18.02
C SER A 63 20.79 -7.82 -16.86
N MET A 64 20.69 -7.02 -15.77
CA MET A 64 19.92 -7.38 -14.57
C MET A 64 18.84 -6.36 -14.18
N PHE A 65 18.80 -5.20 -14.82
CA PHE A 65 17.82 -4.15 -14.53
C PHE A 65 17.24 -3.56 -15.81
N TYR A 66 15.98 -3.87 -16.09
CA TYR A 66 15.26 -3.43 -17.27
C TYR A 66 14.17 -2.41 -16.89
N ILE A 67 14.19 -1.25 -17.55
CA ILE A 67 13.19 -0.19 -17.40
C ILE A 67 12.31 -0.21 -18.66
N MET A 68 11.02 -0.49 -18.50
CA MET A 68 10.10 -0.74 -19.63
C MET A 68 8.81 0.05 -19.47
N SER A 69 8.21 0.46 -20.59
CA SER A 69 6.91 1.14 -20.60
C SER A 69 5.76 0.20 -20.89
N ASP A 70 6.04 -0.95 -21.49
CA ASP A 70 5.02 -1.94 -21.88
C ASP A 70 5.48 -3.35 -21.47
N ILE A 71 4.66 -3.99 -20.66
CA ILE A 71 4.88 -5.36 -20.19
C ILE A 71 4.87 -6.38 -21.35
N ASN A 72 4.12 -6.11 -22.42
CA ASN A 72 4.02 -6.99 -23.57
C ASN A 72 5.34 -7.15 -24.36
N ASN A 73 6.31 -6.29 -24.11
CA ASN A 73 7.66 -6.40 -24.67
C ASN A 73 8.52 -7.46 -23.96
N ILE A 74 8.06 -8.01 -22.84
CA ILE A 74 8.75 -9.10 -22.13
C ILE A 74 8.38 -10.42 -22.81
N LYS A 75 9.38 -11.13 -23.32
CA LYS A 75 9.20 -12.43 -23.98
C LYS A 75 9.92 -13.54 -23.22
N ASP A 76 9.27 -14.68 -23.10
CA ASP A 76 9.85 -15.93 -22.59
C ASP A 76 10.49 -15.85 -21.18
N VAL A 77 10.02 -14.92 -20.36
CA VAL A 77 10.48 -14.76 -18.98
C VAL A 77 9.45 -15.35 -18.01
N LYS A 78 9.92 -16.24 -17.13
CA LYS A 78 9.15 -16.71 -15.98
C LYS A 78 9.58 -15.93 -14.75
N PHE A 79 8.62 -15.36 -14.04
CA PHE A 79 8.88 -14.58 -12.85
C PHE A 79 8.76 -15.42 -11.59
N ASP A 80 9.71 -15.24 -10.67
CA ASP A 80 9.65 -15.78 -9.31
C ASP A 80 8.73 -14.91 -8.44
N TYR A 81 8.78 -13.59 -8.65
CA TYR A 81 7.97 -12.60 -7.93
C TYR A 81 7.35 -11.58 -8.88
N VAL A 82 6.10 -11.24 -8.61
CA VAL A 82 5.37 -10.13 -9.26
C VAL A 82 4.87 -9.18 -8.19
N PHE A 83 5.45 -7.98 -8.12
CA PHE A 83 4.98 -6.88 -7.27
C PHE A 83 4.03 -5.99 -8.05
N ILE A 84 2.85 -5.74 -7.51
CA ILE A 84 1.87 -4.81 -8.07
C ILE A 84 1.90 -3.55 -7.22
N THR A 85 2.53 -2.49 -7.73
CA THR A 85 2.82 -1.25 -7.01
C THR A 85 2.21 -0.02 -7.68
N VAL A 86 1.20 -0.23 -8.50
CA VAL A 86 0.38 0.85 -9.05
C VAL A 86 -0.50 1.46 -7.96
N LYS A 87 -1.00 2.68 -8.18
CA LYS A 87 -2.02 3.30 -7.33
C LYS A 87 -3.32 2.49 -7.36
N LEU A 88 -4.18 2.66 -6.35
CA LEU A 88 -5.44 1.90 -6.25
C LEU A 88 -6.35 2.15 -7.47
N ASP A 89 -6.38 3.35 -8.01
CA ASP A 89 -7.16 3.68 -9.22
C ASP A 89 -6.67 2.93 -10.47
N ASP A 90 -5.37 2.67 -10.55
CA ASP A 90 -4.74 1.89 -11.62
C ASP A 90 -4.76 0.38 -11.34
N TYR A 91 -5.14 -0.05 -10.14
CA TYR A 91 -5.28 -1.46 -9.74
C TYR A 91 -6.69 -1.95 -10.10
N ASN A 92 -6.88 -2.23 -11.38
CA ASN A 92 -8.16 -2.58 -11.96
C ASN A 92 -8.05 -3.82 -12.86
N GLU A 93 -9.17 -4.25 -13.39
CA GLU A 93 -9.25 -5.44 -14.24
C GLU A 93 -8.33 -5.36 -15.47
N HIS A 94 -8.24 -4.20 -16.11
CA HIS A 94 -7.36 -4.02 -17.29
C HIS A 94 -5.88 -4.24 -16.95
N ALA A 95 -5.41 -3.70 -15.81
CA ALA A 95 -4.05 -3.93 -15.35
C ALA A 95 -3.78 -5.41 -15.07
N LEU A 96 -4.75 -6.11 -14.45
CA LEU A 96 -4.64 -7.52 -14.13
C LEU A 96 -4.69 -8.42 -15.36
N GLN A 97 -5.48 -8.08 -16.38
CA GLN A 97 -5.47 -8.78 -17.68
C GLN A 97 -4.08 -8.77 -18.31
N ASN A 98 -3.40 -7.63 -18.26
CA ASN A 98 -2.03 -7.50 -18.78
C ASN A 98 -1.00 -8.27 -17.95
N LEU A 99 -1.21 -8.38 -16.63
CA LEU A 99 -0.30 -9.08 -15.70
C LEU A 99 -0.52 -10.61 -15.69
N TYR A 100 -1.74 -11.07 -15.95
CA TYR A 100 -2.13 -12.46 -15.79
C TYR A 100 -1.20 -13.46 -16.51
N PRO A 101 -0.74 -13.22 -17.76
CA PRO A 101 0.18 -14.13 -18.46
C PRO A 101 1.52 -14.34 -17.73
N TYR A 102 1.91 -13.40 -16.84
CA TYR A 102 3.18 -13.43 -16.11
C TYR A 102 3.04 -13.97 -14.69
N MET A 103 1.81 -14.18 -14.21
CA MET A 103 1.49 -14.75 -12.91
C MET A 103 1.30 -16.28 -13.03
N GLY A 104 2.41 -16.99 -13.23
CA GLY A 104 2.42 -18.44 -13.40
C GLY A 104 2.11 -19.22 -12.12
N LYS A 105 1.94 -20.53 -12.25
CA LYS A 105 1.56 -21.45 -11.15
C LYS A 105 2.49 -21.38 -9.91
N ASN A 106 3.75 -21.04 -10.10
CA ASN A 106 4.75 -20.97 -9.02
C ASN A 106 5.23 -19.54 -8.75
N THR A 107 4.67 -18.54 -9.41
CA THR A 107 5.02 -17.14 -9.22
C THR A 107 4.40 -16.63 -7.92
N ALA A 108 5.21 -16.10 -7.02
CA ALA A 108 4.73 -15.39 -5.84
C ALA A 108 4.19 -14.01 -6.27
N VAL A 109 2.95 -13.70 -5.92
CA VAL A 109 2.32 -12.43 -6.29
C VAL A 109 2.11 -11.59 -5.05
N ILE A 110 2.56 -10.34 -5.12
CA ILE A 110 2.46 -9.36 -4.03
C ILE A 110 1.51 -8.24 -4.49
N PRO A 111 0.19 -8.38 -4.20
CA PRO A 111 -0.79 -7.35 -4.54
C PRO A 111 -0.69 -6.14 -3.61
N PRO A 112 -1.24 -4.97 -3.99
CA PRO A 112 -1.27 -3.81 -3.13
C PRO A 112 -2.11 -4.07 -1.88
N CYS A 113 -1.67 -3.52 -0.74
CA CYS A 113 -2.33 -3.64 0.57
C CYS A 113 -2.54 -2.26 1.23
N THR A 114 -2.87 -1.25 0.45
CA THR A 114 -3.22 0.09 0.97
C THR A 114 -4.62 0.07 1.55
N LYS A 115 -5.58 -0.58 0.87
CA LYS A 115 -6.93 -0.91 1.37
C LYS A 115 -6.97 -2.35 1.87
N LEU A 116 -8.09 -2.75 2.50
CA LEU A 116 -8.32 -4.16 2.82
C LEU A 116 -8.41 -4.97 1.51
N PRO A 117 -7.55 -5.97 1.32
CA PRO A 117 -7.48 -6.69 0.07
C PRO A 117 -8.58 -7.76 -0.04
N PHE A 118 -8.98 -8.12 -1.27
CA PHE A 118 -10.02 -9.13 -1.55
C PHE A 118 -9.77 -10.47 -0.84
N TRP A 119 -8.52 -10.87 -0.67
CA TRP A 119 -8.12 -12.12 -0.04
C TRP A 119 -8.07 -12.05 1.49
N TRP A 120 -8.44 -10.96 2.12
CA TRP A 120 -8.24 -10.74 3.56
C TRP A 120 -8.90 -11.79 4.45
N PHE A 121 -10.00 -12.41 3.97
CA PHE A 121 -10.67 -13.51 4.64
C PHE A 121 -10.09 -14.90 4.31
N TYR A 122 -9.22 -15.04 3.31
CA TYR A 122 -8.70 -16.34 2.90
C TYR A 122 -7.86 -16.98 4.01
N ASN A 123 -8.06 -18.33 4.20
CA ASN A 123 -7.28 -19.11 5.17
C ASN A 123 -7.23 -18.49 6.56
N LEU A 124 -8.37 -17.97 7.06
CA LEU A 124 -8.51 -17.55 8.46
C LEU A 124 -8.56 -18.77 9.35
N GLU A 125 -7.86 -18.71 10.50
CA GLU A 125 -7.80 -19.79 11.47
C GLU A 125 -8.87 -19.62 12.56
N GLY A 126 -9.32 -20.75 13.16
CA GLY A 126 -10.24 -20.81 14.28
C GLY A 126 -11.71 -20.96 13.87
N GLU A 127 -12.51 -21.56 14.76
CA GLU A 127 -13.92 -21.89 14.52
C GLU A 127 -14.79 -20.69 14.16
N SER A 128 -14.57 -19.55 14.81
CA SER A 128 -15.29 -18.30 14.52
C SER A 128 -15.01 -17.75 13.11
N ASN A 129 -13.90 -18.15 12.50
CA ASN A 129 -13.44 -17.65 11.22
C ASN A 129 -13.71 -18.60 10.05
N GLU A 130 -14.07 -19.88 10.33
CA GLU A 130 -14.28 -20.90 9.30
C GLU A 130 -15.28 -20.47 8.21
N ARG A 131 -16.38 -19.83 8.58
CA ARG A 131 -17.40 -19.35 7.63
C ARG A 131 -16.91 -18.21 6.72
N PHE A 132 -15.81 -17.53 7.08
CA PHE A 132 -15.29 -16.38 6.35
C PHE A 132 -14.01 -16.66 5.58
N LYS A 133 -13.34 -17.78 5.84
CA LYS A 133 -11.99 -18.08 5.31
C LYS A 133 -11.85 -18.02 3.79
N ASP A 134 -12.94 -18.25 3.07
CA ASP A 134 -12.98 -18.23 1.60
C ASP A 134 -13.84 -17.08 1.04
N VAL A 135 -14.26 -16.15 1.89
CA VAL A 135 -15.05 -15.00 1.44
C VAL A 135 -14.17 -14.09 0.60
N ASP A 136 -14.67 -13.81 -0.59
CA ASP A 136 -14.07 -12.91 -1.57
C ASP A 136 -15.03 -11.76 -1.83
N PHE A 137 -14.64 -10.56 -1.46
CA PHE A 137 -15.47 -9.37 -1.66
C PHE A 137 -15.09 -8.54 -2.90
N ASP A 138 -14.13 -9.02 -3.70
CA ASP A 138 -13.79 -8.44 -4.99
C ASP A 138 -13.52 -9.54 -6.03
N GLN A 139 -14.59 -10.22 -6.44
CA GLN A 139 -14.49 -11.35 -7.40
C GLN A 139 -14.01 -10.91 -8.79
N GLN A 140 -14.15 -9.64 -9.14
CA GLN A 140 -13.67 -9.13 -10.43
C GLN A 140 -12.13 -9.17 -10.50
N LEU A 141 -11.46 -8.87 -9.41
CA LEU A 141 -10.00 -8.88 -9.35
C LEU A 141 -9.44 -10.25 -8.98
N SER A 142 -10.09 -10.97 -8.08
CA SER A 142 -9.58 -12.24 -7.53
C SER A 142 -9.43 -13.34 -8.57
N LYS A 143 -10.25 -13.34 -9.63
CA LYS A 143 -10.20 -14.33 -10.73
C LYS A 143 -8.84 -14.39 -11.46
N TYR A 144 -8.03 -13.34 -11.34
CA TYR A 144 -6.69 -13.28 -11.92
C TYR A 144 -5.59 -13.86 -11.02
N PHE A 145 -5.92 -14.28 -9.80
CA PHE A 145 -4.94 -14.77 -8.84
C PHE A 145 -5.09 -16.27 -8.56
N VAL A 146 -3.96 -16.94 -8.47
CA VAL A 146 -3.90 -18.23 -7.78
C VAL A 146 -3.80 -17.93 -6.29
N ARG A 147 -4.84 -18.25 -5.51
CA ARG A 147 -4.97 -17.88 -4.09
C ARG A 147 -3.75 -18.27 -3.26
N GLU A 148 -3.21 -19.46 -3.51
CA GLU A 148 -2.07 -20.02 -2.80
C GLU A 148 -0.74 -19.35 -3.12
N ASN A 149 -0.71 -18.47 -4.14
CA ASN A 149 0.50 -17.77 -4.58
C ASN A 149 0.64 -16.37 -3.95
N ILE A 150 -0.31 -15.93 -3.14
CA ILE A 150 -0.32 -14.58 -2.59
C ILE A 150 0.63 -14.48 -1.39
N ILE A 151 1.52 -13.50 -1.46
CA ILE A 151 2.31 -13.00 -0.33
C ILE A 151 1.80 -11.60 0.00
N CYS A 152 1.40 -11.42 1.25
CA CYS A 152 1.00 -10.13 1.78
C CYS A 152 2.21 -9.29 2.14
N MET A 153 2.18 -8.00 1.82
CA MET A 153 3.24 -7.08 2.20
C MET A 153 2.65 -5.70 2.50
N THR A 154 2.93 -5.19 3.69
CA THR A 154 2.64 -3.79 4.03
C THR A 154 3.88 -2.92 3.85
N MET A 155 3.66 -1.62 3.67
CA MET A 155 4.71 -0.65 3.37
C MET A 155 4.75 0.42 4.46
N TRP A 156 5.64 0.25 5.44
CA TRP A 156 5.86 1.19 6.54
C TRP A 156 7.09 2.05 6.28
N LEU A 157 7.00 2.85 5.23
CA LEU A 157 8.02 3.81 4.83
C LEU A 157 7.38 5.01 4.14
N SER A 158 8.10 6.13 4.12
CA SER A 158 7.72 7.34 3.39
C SER A 158 8.64 7.51 2.18
N SER A 159 8.06 7.54 0.99
CA SER A 159 8.80 7.75 -0.26
C SER A 159 8.03 8.66 -1.21
N VAL A 160 8.76 9.38 -2.06
CA VAL A 160 8.21 10.35 -3.01
C VAL A 160 9.03 10.37 -4.30
N ILE A 161 8.37 10.61 -5.42
CA ILE A 161 9.02 11.06 -6.64
C ILE A 161 9.20 12.58 -6.51
N GLU A 162 10.43 13.05 -6.38
CA GLU A 162 10.71 14.48 -6.25
C GLU A 162 10.65 15.19 -7.62
N ASN A 163 11.20 14.55 -8.62
CA ASN A 163 11.13 14.92 -10.03
C ASN A 163 11.12 13.64 -10.88
N PRO A 164 10.71 13.67 -12.14
CA PRO A 164 10.84 12.52 -13.02
C PRO A 164 12.24 11.88 -12.94
N GLY A 165 12.29 10.56 -12.79
CA GLY A 165 13.53 9.80 -12.62
C GLY A 165 14.15 9.82 -11.22
N ASN A 166 13.71 10.69 -10.31
CA ASN A 166 14.31 10.88 -9.00
C ASN A 166 13.38 10.46 -7.87
N VAL A 167 13.74 9.45 -7.12
CA VAL A 167 12.99 8.89 -6.00
C VAL A 167 13.73 9.14 -4.70
N CYS A 168 13.01 9.63 -3.70
CA CYS A 168 13.52 9.80 -2.35
C CYS A 168 12.70 8.94 -1.36
N VAL A 169 13.38 8.02 -0.70
CA VAL A 169 12.86 7.32 0.49
C VAL A 169 13.24 8.15 1.71
N LYS A 170 12.28 8.86 2.29
CA LYS A 170 12.54 9.86 3.34
C LYS A 170 12.77 9.23 4.71
N HIS A 171 12.02 8.16 4.99
CA HIS A 171 12.09 7.46 6.26
C HIS A 171 11.59 6.03 6.11
N VAL A 172 12.30 5.10 6.76
CA VAL A 172 11.93 3.69 6.83
C VAL A 172 11.61 3.35 8.29
N GLN A 173 10.33 3.34 8.63
CA GLN A 173 9.86 3.02 9.97
C GLN A 173 10.05 1.53 10.26
N ARG A 174 9.29 0.67 9.56
CA ARG A 174 9.34 -0.79 9.65
C ARG A 174 9.62 -1.46 8.30
N GLY A 175 9.71 -0.69 7.22
CA GLY A 175 9.98 -1.19 5.86
C GLY A 175 8.84 -2.03 5.30
N TYR A 176 9.12 -3.30 5.05
CA TYR A 176 8.22 -4.23 4.38
C TYR A 176 7.89 -5.46 5.25
N PRO A 177 7.05 -5.34 6.28
CA PRO A 177 6.47 -6.50 6.94
C PRO A 177 5.71 -7.35 5.92
N LEU A 178 5.99 -8.64 5.86
CA LEU A 178 5.37 -9.54 4.89
C LEU A 178 5.18 -10.95 5.43
N LYS A 179 4.17 -11.66 4.90
CA LYS A 179 3.89 -13.05 5.21
C LYS A 179 3.06 -13.68 4.09
N GLU A 180 3.16 -14.98 3.94
CA GLU A 180 2.31 -15.76 3.03
C GLU A 180 0.85 -15.81 3.52
N VAL A 181 -0.11 -15.92 2.59
CA VAL A 181 -1.52 -16.21 2.90
C VAL A 181 -1.72 -17.71 3.11
N TYR A 182 -1.06 -18.52 2.30
CA TYR A 182 -1.12 -19.98 2.35
C TYR A 182 0.29 -20.58 2.49
N PRO A 183 0.44 -21.72 3.17
CA PRO A 183 1.73 -22.34 3.46
C PRO A 183 2.60 -22.61 2.22
N LYS A 184 1.99 -22.75 1.04
CA LYS A 184 2.69 -22.95 -0.24
C LYS A 184 3.77 -21.91 -0.50
N MET A 185 3.53 -20.64 -0.12
CA MET A 185 4.46 -19.54 -0.38
C MET A 185 5.40 -19.23 0.79
N LYS A 186 5.41 -20.05 1.86
CA LYS A 186 6.27 -19.81 3.03
C LYS A 186 7.73 -19.60 2.66
N ASN A 187 8.32 -20.51 1.91
CA ASN A 187 9.72 -20.40 1.51
C ASN A 187 10.00 -19.16 0.65
N SER A 188 9.06 -18.77 -0.20
CA SER A 188 9.16 -17.56 -1.03
C SER A 188 9.05 -16.31 -0.17
N ALA A 189 8.15 -16.29 0.82
CA ALA A 189 8.01 -15.19 1.77
C ALA A 189 9.27 -15.03 2.64
N ASP A 190 9.80 -16.13 3.16
CA ASP A 190 11.04 -16.11 3.97
C ASP A 190 12.24 -15.57 3.16
N LYS A 191 12.43 -16.04 1.92
CA LYS A 191 13.47 -15.52 1.02
C LYS A 191 13.30 -14.04 0.73
N LEU A 192 12.07 -13.61 0.47
CA LEU A 192 11.78 -12.21 0.18
C LEU A 192 12.06 -11.32 1.39
N ARG A 193 11.72 -11.79 2.58
CA ARG A 193 12.03 -11.09 3.85
C ARG A 193 13.54 -10.93 4.04
N ASP A 194 14.31 -11.99 3.79
CA ASP A 194 15.78 -11.94 3.92
C ASP A 194 16.40 -10.96 2.92
N ILE A 195 15.89 -10.89 1.69
CA ILE A 195 16.30 -9.90 0.69
C ILE A 195 16.05 -8.47 1.21
N PHE A 196 14.86 -8.19 1.74
CA PHE A 196 14.57 -6.87 2.28
C PHE A 196 15.39 -6.54 3.53
N LYS A 197 15.70 -7.51 4.39
CA LYS A 197 16.59 -7.29 5.55
C LYS A 197 17.98 -6.79 5.15
N LEU A 198 18.48 -7.17 3.98
CA LEU A 198 19.78 -6.72 3.47
C LEU A 198 19.80 -5.26 2.97
N THR A 199 18.67 -4.74 2.53
CA THR A 199 18.59 -3.45 1.84
C THR A 199 17.70 -2.43 2.54
N CYS A 200 16.79 -2.88 3.39
CA CYS A 200 15.79 -2.08 4.07
C CYS A 200 15.49 -2.70 5.45
N LYS A 201 14.22 -2.75 5.84
CA LYS A 201 13.71 -3.48 7.00
C LYS A 201 12.59 -4.41 6.55
N SER A 202 12.53 -5.59 7.14
CA SER A 202 11.41 -6.52 6.96
C SER A 202 11.29 -7.36 8.24
N PRO A 203 10.57 -6.88 9.26
CA PRO A 203 10.41 -7.61 10.51
C PRO A 203 9.57 -8.87 10.29
N ASP A 204 9.80 -9.86 11.13
CA ASP A 204 8.90 -10.97 11.26
C ASP A 204 7.58 -10.49 11.87
N VAL A 205 6.46 -11.01 11.39
CA VAL A 205 5.13 -10.68 11.88
C VAL A 205 4.33 -11.95 12.13
N ASP A 206 3.67 -12.00 13.27
CA ASP A 206 2.86 -13.16 13.65
C ASP A 206 1.58 -13.21 12.83
N ASN A 207 0.93 -12.05 12.67
CA ASN A 207 -0.31 -11.92 11.93
C ASN A 207 -0.28 -10.73 10.95
N ILE A 208 -0.10 -11.02 9.66
CA ILE A 208 -0.03 -9.99 8.62
C ILE A 208 -1.38 -9.27 8.42
N ARG A 209 -2.51 -9.91 8.75
CA ARG A 209 -3.83 -9.27 8.67
C ARG A 209 -3.97 -8.15 9.67
N SER A 210 -3.45 -8.34 10.89
CA SER A 210 -3.35 -7.26 11.89
C SER A 210 -2.55 -6.07 11.38
N GLU A 211 -1.40 -6.34 10.76
CA GLU A 211 -0.54 -5.29 10.18
C GLU A 211 -1.25 -4.50 9.08
N ILE A 212 -1.90 -5.20 8.15
CA ILE A 212 -2.63 -4.58 7.05
C ILE A 212 -3.79 -3.77 7.58
N PHE A 213 -4.56 -4.35 8.49
CA PHE A 213 -5.75 -3.70 9.05
C PHE A 213 -5.38 -2.42 9.80
N ILE A 214 -4.41 -2.50 10.71
CA ILE A 214 -3.96 -1.35 11.48
C ILE A 214 -3.45 -0.25 10.56
N LYS A 215 -2.70 -0.59 9.52
CA LYS A 215 -2.25 0.40 8.55
C LYS A 215 -3.42 1.04 7.80
N SER A 216 -4.39 0.24 7.34
CA SER A 216 -5.54 0.72 6.57
C SER A 216 -6.45 1.60 7.42
N ILE A 217 -6.78 1.18 8.65
CA ILE A 217 -7.64 1.98 9.54
C ILE A 217 -6.95 3.26 10.02
N ASN A 218 -5.63 3.22 10.28
CA ASN A 218 -4.86 4.40 10.57
C ASN A 218 -4.87 5.36 9.37
N SER A 219 -4.62 4.85 8.16
CA SER A 219 -4.67 5.68 6.95
C SER A 219 -6.04 6.32 6.77
N PHE A 220 -7.12 5.56 6.96
CA PHE A 220 -8.47 6.09 6.86
C PHE A 220 -8.74 7.15 7.94
N ALA A 221 -8.50 6.86 9.21
CA ALA A 221 -8.79 7.76 10.32
C ALA A 221 -8.04 9.11 10.19
N PHE A 222 -6.73 9.04 9.97
CA PHE A 222 -5.92 10.26 9.89
C PHE A 222 -6.20 11.08 8.64
N ASN A 223 -6.37 10.45 7.47
CA ASN A 223 -6.67 11.20 6.25
C ASN A 223 -8.07 11.82 6.29
N THR A 224 -9.08 11.10 6.80
CA THR A 224 -10.43 11.63 6.95
C THR A 224 -10.45 12.89 7.83
N VAL A 225 -9.82 12.82 9.01
CA VAL A 225 -9.82 13.96 9.94
C VAL A 225 -8.91 15.08 9.43
N ALA A 226 -7.77 14.76 8.81
CA ALA A 226 -6.91 15.77 8.20
C ALA A 226 -7.59 16.52 7.05
N LEU A 227 -8.39 15.84 6.23
CA LEU A 227 -9.19 16.46 5.16
C LEU A 227 -10.34 17.29 5.71
N ASP A 228 -11.05 16.81 6.73
CA ASP A 228 -12.12 17.57 7.38
C ASP A 228 -11.63 18.90 7.95
N ARG A 229 -10.51 18.85 8.66
CA ARG A 229 -9.93 20.01 9.37
C ARG A 229 -8.93 20.81 8.54
N GLU A 230 -8.42 20.25 7.44
CA GLU A 230 -7.29 20.74 6.66
C GLU A 230 -6.00 20.95 7.49
N PHE A 231 -5.82 20.12 8.50
CA PHE A 231 -4.73 20.18 9.48
C PHE A 231 -3.58 19.25 9.11
N ASN A 232 -2.34 19.73 9.34
CA ASN A 232 -1.16 18.88 9.36
C ASN A 232 -1.03 18.13 10.71
N ASN A 233 -0.02 17.27 10.86
CA ASN A 233 0.15 16.47 12.07
C ASN A 233 0.32 17.32 13.35
N LEU A 234 1.04 18.45 13.27
CA LEU A 234 1.20 19.33 14.42
C LEU A 234 -0.16 19.88 14.89
N GLN A 235 -0.96 20.39 13.95
CA GLN A 235 -2.29 20.91 14.24
C GLN A 235 -3.23 19.83 14.80
N LEU A 236 -3.22 18.62 14.18
CA LEU A 236 -3.99 17.48 14.69
C LEU A 236 -3.56 17.08 16.11
N SER A 237 -2.25 17.13 16.43
CA SER A 237 -1.74 16.78 17.77
C SER A 237 -2.17 17.74 18.86
N GLN A 238 -2.47 18.98 18.49
CA GLN A 238 -2.89 20.05 19.40
C GLN A 238 -4.41 20.19 19.53
N ASP A 239 -5.18 19.53 18.67
CA ASP A 239 -6.65 19.61 18.62
C ASP A 239 -7.28 18.35 19.22
N GLU A 240 -7.84 18.48 20.45
CA GLU A 240 -8.46 17.35 21.16
C GLU A 240 -9.67 16.76 20.39
N TYR A 241 -10.44 17.61 19.70
CA TYR A 241 -11.54 17.14 18.86
C TYR A 241 -11.06 16.23 17.72
N SER A 242 -9.98 16.62 17.05
CA SER A 242 -9.37 15.79 15.99
C SER A 242 -8.88 14.45 16.54
N LYS A 243 -8.22 14.44 17.70
CA LYS A 243 -7.76 13.20 18.34
C LYS A 243 -8.94 12.31 18.75
N ASP A 244 -10.02 12.88 19.25
CA ASP A 244 -11.24 12.13 19.59
C ASP A 244 -11.91 11.52 18.36
N CYS A 245 -12.01 12.26 17.25
CA CYS A 245 -12.52 11.73 16.00
C CYS A 245 -11.66 10.56 15.47
N ILE A 246 -10.33 10.69 15.47
CA ILE A 246 -9.41 9.63 15.07
C ILE A 246 -9.60 8.40 15.96
N ARG A 247 -9.68 8.59 17.28
CA ARG A 247 -9.90 7.50 18.25
C ARG A 247 -11.20 6.76 18.00
N LYS A 248 -12.31 7.46 17.75
CA LYS A 248 -13.61 6.86 17.46
C LYS A 248 -13.59 6.00 16.20
N ILE A 249 -13.01 6.51 15.12
CA ILE A 249 -12.84 5.75 13.87
C ILE A 249 -12.02 4.47 14.11
N MET A 250 -10.92 4.56 14.87
CA MET A 250 -10.08 3.41 15.18
C MET A 250 -10.80 2.39 16.08
N LEU A 251 -11.61 2.84 17.03
CA LEU A 251 -12.41 1.96 17.90
C LEU A 251 -13.43 1.15 17.10
N GLU A 252 -14.15 1.80 16.18
CA GLU A 252 -15.07 1.09 15.28
C GLU A 252 -14.33 0.07 14.40
N GLY A 253 -13.14 0.44 13.88
CA GLY A 253 -12.31 -0.48 13.13
C GLY A 253 -11.85 -1.67 13.96
N ASP A 254 -11.37 -1.47 15.19
CA ASP A 254 -10.87 -2.55 16.04
C ASP A 254 -11.96 -3.58 16.39
N GLN A 255 -13.26 -3.22 16.31
CA GLN A 255 -14.39 -4.17 16.44
C GLN A 255 -14.33 -5.25 15.34
N ILE A 256 -13.91 -4.90 14.11
CA ILE A 256 -13.76 -5.86 13.01
C ILE A 256 -12.75 -6.95 13.39
N LEU A 257 -11.59 -6.54 13.90
CA LEU A 257 -10.57 -7.48 14.35
C LEU A 257 -11.07 -8.37 15.48
N SER A 258 -11.80 -7.78 16.43
CA SER A 258 -12.37 -8.51 17.58
C SER A 258 -13.39 -9.57 17.14
N VAL A 259 -14.29 -9.25 16.20
CA VAL A 259 -15.28 -10.20 15.66
C VAL A 259 -14.61 -11.38 14.95
N LEU A 260 -13.46 -11.15 14.33
CA LEU A 260 -12.71 -12.18 13.60
C LEU A 260 -11.64 -12.87 14.46
N ASN A 261 -11.53 -12.56 15.75
CA ASN A 261 -10.47 -13.03 16.65
C ASN A 261 -9.04 -12.77 16.08
N ILE A 262 -8.88 -11.67 15.35
CA ILE A 262 -7.58 -11.24 14.84
C ILE A 262 -6.91 -10.35 15.91
N PRO A 263 -5.66 -10.61 16.31
CA PRO A 263 -5.01 -9.86 17.37
C PRO A 263 -4.89 -8.36 17.06
N ILE A 264 -5.20 -7.51 18.01
CA ILE A 264 -4.89 -6.07 17.97
C ILE A 264 -3.46 -5.91 18.48
N ILE A 265 -2.51 -5.76 17.56
CA ILE A 265 -1.06 -5.73 17.87
C ILE A 265 -0.55 -4.39 18.41
N GLN A 266 -1.38 -3.36 18.39
CA GLN A 266 -1.02 -2.03 18.89
C GLN A 266 -2.26 -1.30 19.39
N ASN A 267 -2.21 -0.74 20.59
CA ASN A 267 -3.32 0.03 21.13
C ASN A 267 -3.50 1.38 20.39
N ILE A 268 -4.70 1.96 20.50
CA ILE A 268 -5.08 3.16 19.74
C ILE A 268 -4.23 4.37 20.13
N GLU A 269 -3.95 4.57 21.42
CA GLU A 269 -3.18 5.75 21.88
C GLU A 269 -1.74 5.71 21.37
N ASP A 270 -1.12 4.53 21.31
CA ASP A 270 0.20 4.37 20.71
C ASP A 270 0.17 4.64 19.20
N ARG A 271 -0.89 4.19 18.48
CA ARG A 271 -1.06 4.49 17.06
C ARG A 271 -1.18 6.00 16.81
N ILE A 272 -1.97 6.70 17.64
CA ILE A 272 -2.16 8.15 17.56
C ILE A 272 -0.85 8.88 17.85
N SER A 273 -0.22 8.56 18.97
CA SER A 273 1.00 9.25 19.41
C SER A 273 2.15 9.07 18.42
N GLN A 274 2.36 7.86 17.92
CA GLN A 274 3.42 7.57 16.93
C GLN A 274 3.18 8.30 15.60
N THR A 275 1.94 8.34 15.10
CA THR A 275 1.64 9.05 13.86
C THR A 275 1.81 10.56 14.01
N LEU A 276 1.35 11.12 15.10
CA LEU A 276 1.41 12.58 15.36
C LEU A 276 2.79 13.05 15.84
N SER A 277 3.70 12.16 16.22
CA SER A 277 5.08 12.51 16.59
C SER A 277 5.84 13.21 15.45
N SER A 278 5.49 12.89 14.19
CA SER A 278 6.05 13.53 12.99
C SER A 278 5.34 14.86 12.69
N THR A 279 5.62 15.89 13.47
CA THR A 279 4.88 17.17 13.44
C THR A 279 4.96 17.94 12.13
N LYS A 280 6.04 17.78 11.35
CA LYS A 280 6.19 18.40 10.01
C LYS A 280 5.44 17.66 8.91
N HIS A 281 4.92 16.46 9.20
CA HIS A 281 4.23 15.67 8.20
C HIS A 281 2.82 16.21 7.91
N THR A 282 2.42 16.17 6.64
CA THR A 282 1.04 16.39 6.20
C THR A 282 0.55 15.10 5.56
N MET A 283 -0.65 14.65 5.89
CA MET A 283 -1.22 13.44 5.32
C MET A 283 -1.24 13.51 3.78
N SER A 284 -0.97 12.36 3.13
CA SER A 284 -0.82 12.29 1.68
C SER A 284 -2.06 12.79 0.94
N MET A 285 -3.25 12.37 1.38
CA MET A 285 -4.51 12.76 0.74
C MET A 285 -4.81 14.26 0.92
N LEU A 286 -4.43 14.85 2.05
CA LEU A 286 -4.54 16.31 2.21
C LEU A 286 -3.60 17.06 1.26
N ASN A 287 -2.40 16.54 1.02
CA ASN A 287 -1.48 17.10 0.01
C ASN A 287 -2.05 16.96 -1.41
N ASP A 288 -2.63 15.82 -1.74
CA ASP A 288 -3.24 15.57 -3.06
C ASP A 288 -4.49 16.46 -3.25
N TYR A 289 -5.35 16.55 -2.25
CA TYR A 289 -6.50 17.46 -2.23
C TYR A 289 -6.11 18.92 -2.46
N ARG A 290 -5.08 19.42 -1.76
CA ARG A 290 -4.59 20.80 -1.93
C ARG A 290 -4.04 21.08 -3.33
N LYS A 291 -3.53 20.05 -4.00
CA LYS A 291 -3.02 20.12 -5.38
C LYS A 291 -4.08 19.85 -6.45
N GLY A 292 -5.36 19.71 -6.07
CA GLY A 292 -6.45 19.36 -6.99
C GLY A 292 -6.36 17.96 -7.58
N LYS A 293 -5.59 17.06 -6.94
CA LYS A 293 -5.48 15.66 -7.35
C LYS A 293 -6.60 14.82 -6.73
N GLN A 294 -6.93 13.73 -7.40
CA GLN A 294 -7.83 12.71 -6.86
C GLN A 294 -7.29 12.11 -5.57
N ILE A 295 -8.15 11.89 -4.59
CA ILE A 295 -7.85 11.26 -3.30
C ILE A 295 -8.36 9.81 -3.27
N GLU A 296 -7.67 8.96 -2.54
CA GLU A 296 -7.99 7.50 -2.46
C GLU A 296 -8.89 7.16 -1.26
N LEU A 297 -9.67 8.13 -0.73
CA LEU A 297 -10.49 7.91 0.47
C LEU A 297 -11.64 6.93 0.21
N ASP A 298 -12.24 7.00 -0.98
CA ASP A 298 -13.31 6.09 -1.42
C ASP A 298 -12.85 4.64 -1.41
N CYS A 299 -11.65 4.38 -1.94
CA CYS A 299 -11.08 3.04 -1.98
C CYS A 299 -10.86 2.45 -0.59
N LEU A 300 -10.47 3.27 0.40
CA LEU A 300 -10.31 2.82 1.79
C LEU A 300 -11.66 2.50 2.42
N TRP A 301 -12.65 3.41 2.25
CA TRP A 301 -13.99 3.24 2.80
C TRP A 301 -14.71 2.02 2.22
N GLU A 302 -14.60 1.81 0.90
CA GLU A 302 -15.18 0.66 0.21
C GLU A 302 -14.72 -0.67 0.84
N GLY A 303 -13.43 -0.80 1.15
CA GLY A 303 -12.89 -1.97 1.83
C GLY A 303 -13.55 -2.22 3.19
N PHE A 304 -13.63 -1.21 4.07
CA PHE A 304 -14.27 -1.32 5.38
C PHE A 304 -15.78 -1.57 5.26
N SER A 305 -16.47 -0.82 4.42
CA SER A 305 -17.90 -0.98 4.16
C SER A 305 -18.26 -2.39 3.68
N SER A 306 -17.45 -2.97 2.79
CA SER A 306 -17.63 -4.33 2.29
C SER A 306 -17.46 -5.36 3.40
N VAL A 307 -16.43 -5.22 4.23
CA VAL A 307 -16.19 -6.10 5.38
C VAL A 307 -17.32 -5.97 6.41
N CYS A 308 -17.77 -4.77 6.72
CA CYS A 308 -18.88 -4.51 7.62
C CYS A 308 -20.17 -5.22 7.17
N LYS A 309 -20.50 -5.15 5.87
CA LYS A 309 -21.65 -5.86 5.30
C LYS A 309 -21.55 -7.38 5.50
N ILE A 310 -20.36 -7.96 5.26
CA ILE A 310 -20.11 -9.40 5.42
C ILE A 310 -20.28 -9.81 6.90
N LEU A 311 -19.75 -9.02 7.82
CA LEU A 311 -19.76 -9.30 9.25
C LEU A 311 -21.08 -8.88 9.93
N ARG A 312 -21.93 -8.11 9.27
CA ARG A 312 -23.16 -7.50 9.81
C ARG A 312 -22.87 -6.62 11.03
N ILE A 313 -21.88 -5.77 10.91
CA ILE A 313 -21.52 -4.75 11.88
C ILE A 313 -21.54 -3.38 11.21
N ASP A 314 -21.65 -2.32 12.00
CA ASP A 314 -21.68 -0.96 11.50
C ASP A 314 -20.50 -0.15 12.02
N MET A 315 -20.04 0.81 11.20
CA MET A 315 -19.07 1.85 11.53
C MET A 315 -19.76 3.20 11.31
N GLU A 316 -20.77 3.51 12.16
CA GLU A 316 -21.63 4.67 11.96
C GLU A 316 -20.90 6.00 11.99
N PHE A 317 -19.99 6.19 12.96
CA PHE A 317 -19.21 7.40 13.08
C PHE A 317 -18.22 7.55 11.92
N SER A 318 -17.56 6.48 11.53
CA SER A 318 -16.65 6.43 10.38
C SER A 318 -17.36 6.77 9.08
N LYS A 319 -18.56 6.22 8.88
CA LYS A 319 -19.42 6.50 7.73
C LYS A 319 -19.80 8.00 7.69
N TYR A 320 -20.27 8.53 8.80
CA TYR A 320 -20.60 9.96 8.90
C TYR A 320 -19.41 10.86 8.55
N MET A 321 -18.25 10.56 9.09
CA MET A 321 -17.04 11.34 8.82
C MET A 321 -16.58 11.22 7.36
N TYR A 322 -16.68 10.03 6.77
CA TYR A 322 -16.41 9.81 5.36
C TYR A 322 -17.35 10.63 4.47
N GLU A 323 -18.66 10.53 4.67
CA GLU A 323 -19.67 11.25 3.88
C GLU A 323 -19.45 12.77 3.99
N LYS A 324 -19.24 13.30 5.19
CA LYS A 324 -18.93 14.71 5.43
C LYS A 324 -17.71 15.20 4.63
N VAL A 325 -16.63 14.40 4.58
CA VAL A 325 -15.42 14.77 3.84
C VAL A 325 -15.65 14.68 2.34
N MET A 326 -16.36 13.67 1.87
CA MET A 326 -16.64 13.51 0.44
C MET A 326 -17.53 14.64 -0.10
N ASP A 327 -18.54 15.08 0.65
CA ASP A 327 -19.36 16.25 0.30
C ASP A 327 -18.48 17.52 0.14
N LYS A 328 -17.53 17.72 1.04
CA LYS A 328 -16.57 18.84 0.96
C LYS A 328 -15.68 18.75 -0.28
N VAL A 329 -15.19 17.56 -0.62
CA VAL A 329 -14.32 17.31 -1.78
C VAL A 329 -15.08 17.56 -3.07
N CYS A 330 -16.30 17.00 -3.21
CA CYS A 330 -17.15 17.19 -4.38
C CYS A 330 -17.53 18.67 -4.62
N THR A 331 -17.87 19.39 -3.55
CA THR A 331 -18.21 20.81 -3.63
C THR A 331 -17.06 21.65 -4.17
N ARG A 332 -15.82 21.34 -3.77
CA ARG A 332 -14.64 22.05 -4.25
C ARG A 332 -14.36 21.75 -5.73
N GLN A 333 -14.51 20.50 -6.16
CA GLN A 333 -14.31 20.12 -7.57
C GLN A 333 -15.31 20.84 -8.47
N SER A 334 -16.60 20.82 -8.12
CA SER A 334 -17.64 21.53 -8.85
C SER A 334 -17.40 23.04 -8.95
N SER A 335 -16.78 23.64 -7.92
CA SER A 335 -16.46 25.08 -7.91
C SER A 335 -15.24 25.41 -8.77
N ALA A 336 -14.32 24.47 -8.97
CA ALA A 336 -13.16 24.64 -9.85
C ALA A 336 -13.57 24.55 -11.32
N ASP A 337 -14.43 23.57 -11.66
CA ASP A 337 -14.95 23.36 -13.03
C ASP A 337 -15.84 24.54 -13.53
N LEU A 338 -16.43 25.32 -12.61
CA LEU A 338 -17.21 26.51 -12.95
C LEU A 338 -16.38 27.77 -13.23
N ASN A 339 -15.08 27.73 -12.89
CA ASN A 339 -14.16 28.86 -13.05
C ASN A 339 -13.13 28.65 -14.19
N GLU A 340 -13.16 27.50 -14.88
CA GLU A 340 -12.47 27.24 -16.15
C GLU A 340 -13.43 27.44 -17.35
#